data_99d603c5ef3f916353be4a1da765125c
#
_entry.id   99d603c5ef3f916353be4a1da765125c
#
_cell.length_a   1.000
_cell.length_b   1.000
_cell.length_c   1.000
_cell.angle_alpha   90.00
_cell.angle_beta   90.00
_cell.angle_gamma   90.00
#
_symmetry.space_group_name_H-M   'P 1'
#
loop_
_entity.id
_entity.type
_entity.pdbx_description
1 polymer ?
#
loop_
_entity_poly.entity_id
_entity_poly.type
_entity_poly.pdbx_seq_one_letter_code
_entity_poly.pdbx_strand_id
1 'polypeptide(L)'
;FQAFVRNLMTIDRPGLTLMQWLDDIYKVFVRIDGDVIFYASAACMADLIKHGCTCSVDHQYCYTPATGKQGVDRQMEAARLMGFRFVAARGTNTLPRWKGSTIPDEMCETTAEYLDDCQRLLALYHDPEPFSMRQIVLAPCQPINCTEDTFLETIRLARSAGVHMHTHLCEGENSSMVRRFGVRSLEWCRRIGFVGSDIWLAHGRETLPEEYALLAENHMGISHCPAPTMLGGSEILDIPGMRKAGIPISLGVDGCATNDGSNMLDTLRLAYLMQTFLSKKRGGCPSPYEMLKLATVGGAEMIGR
;
A
#
# COMPACT_ATOMS: atom_id res chain seq x y z
N PHE A 1 -2.57 -11.14 0.62
CA PHE A 1 -2.00 -12.43 0.16
C PHE A 1 -0.90 -12.98 1.07
N GLN A 2 -0.44 -12.26 2.09
CA GLN A 2 0.76 -12.58 2.88
C GLN A 2 0.49 -13.45 4.14
N ALA A 3 -0.73 -13.92 4.39
CA ALA A 3 -1.07 -14.59 5.65
C ALA A 3 -0.23 -15.84 5.96
N PHE A 4 0.17 -16.60 4.93
CA PHE A 4 0.94 -17.84 5.12
C PHE A 4 2.44 -17.63 5.35
N VAL A 5 2.93 -16.41 5.19
CA VAL A 5 4.34 -16.05 5.47
C VAL A 5 4.47 -15.20 6.73
N ARG A 6 3.38 -15.06 7.50
CA ARG A 6 3.36 -14.38 8.79
C ARG A 6 4.36 -15.04 9.76
N ASN A 7 5.08 -14.22 10.52
CA ASN A 7 6.11 -14.60 11.49
C ASN A 7 7.34 -15.34 10.91
N LEU A 8 7.34 -15.65 9.62
CA LEU A 8 8.41 -16.46 9.02
C LEU A 8 9.79 -15.82 9.19
N MET A 9 9.87 -14.50 9.04
CA MET A 9 11.16 -13.78 9.10
C MET A 9 11.45 -13.19 10.47
N THR A 10 10.41 -12.81 11.22
CA THR A 10 10.56 -12.16 12.53
C THR A 10 11.14 -13.11 13.59
N ILE A 11 10.81 -14.40 13.50
CA ILE A 11 11.29 -15.42 14.44
C ILE A 11 12.75 -15.77 14.17
N ASP A 12 13.09 -16.03 12.91
CA ASP A 12 14.40 -16.58 12.56
C ASP A 12 15.50 -15.52 12.42
N ARG A 13 15.15 -14.30 12.07
CA ARG A 13 16.10 -13.22 11.77
C ARG A 13 15.65 -11.85 12.29
N PRO A 14 15.66 -11.63 13.60
CA PRO A 14 15.29 -10.36 14.18
C PRO A 14 16.28 -9.25 13.78
N GLY A 15 15.78 -8.02 13.61
CA GLY A 15 16.61 -6.84 13.35
C GLY A 15 17.01 -6.63 11.89
N LEU A 16 16.31 -7.25 10.94
CA LEU A 16 16.50 -6.96 9.52
C LEU A 16 16.05 -5.53 9.16
N THR A 17 16.81 -4.87 8.28
CA THR A 17 16.30 -3.69 7.60
C THR A 17 15.20 -4.10 6.61
N LEU A 18 14.33 -3.14 6.20
CA LEU A 18 13.29 -3.41 5.20
C LEU A 18 13.86 -4.07 3.94
N MET A 19 14.98 -3.57 3.42
CA MET A 19 15.57 -4.11 2.19
C MET A 19 16.10 -5.54 2.35
N GLN A 20 16.68 -5.86 3.50
CA GLN A 20 17.12 -7.24 3.81
C GLN A 20 15.92 -8.17 3.98
N TRP A 21 14.87 -7.71 4.64
CA TRP A 21 13.63 -8.45 4.78
C TRP A 21 12.97 -8.73 3.42
N LEU A 22 12.87 -7.73 2.55
CA LEU A 22 12.34 -7.88 1.20
C LEU A 22 13.16 -8.89 0.37
N ASP A 23 14.49 -8.84 0.42
CA ASP A 23 15.35 -9.79 -0.31
C ASP A 23 15.09 -11.24 0.10
N ASP A 24 14.80 -11.48 1.38
CA ASP A 24 14.49 -12.82 1.86
C ASP A 24 13.04 -13.24 1.57
N ILE A 25 12.05 -12.38 1.79
CA ILE A 25 10.65 -12.75 1.61
C ILE A 25 10.28 -12.96 0.14
N TYR A 26 10.92 -12.24 -0.79
CA TYR A 26 10.70 -12.43 -2.21
C TYR A 26 11.08 -13.83 -2.70
N LYS A 27 12.03 -14.51 -2.05
CA LYS A 27 12.37 -15.92 -2.33
C LYS A 27 11.21 -16.87 -2.05
N VAL A 28 10.31 -16.47 -1.17
CA VAL A 28 9.05 -17.18 -0.89
C VAL A 28 7.95 -16.71 -1.84
N PHE A 29 7.83 -15.41 -2.08
CA PHE A 29 6.80 -14.83 -2.94
C PHE A 29 6.83 -15.37 -4.37
N VAL A 30 7.99 -15.65 -4.93
CA VAL A 30 8.12 -16.23 -6.28
C VAL A 30 7.46 -17.62 -6.43
N ARG A 31 7.10 -18.27 -5.30
CA ARG A 31 6.44 -19.58 -5.25
C ARG A 31 4.93 -19.50 -4.98
N ILE A 32 4.41 -18.32 -4.73
CA ILE A 32 2.98 -18.12 -4.43
C ILE A 32 2.17 -18.35 -5.72
N ASP A 33 1.21 -19.22 -5.64
CA ASP A 33 0.23 -19.49 -6.68
C ASP A 33 -1.16 -18.90 -6.36
N GLY A 34 -2.11 -19.11 -7.26
CA GLY A 34 -3.48 -18.63 -7.10
C GLY A 34 -4.22 -19.21 -5.88
N ASP A 35 -3.95 -20.45 -5.50
CA ASP A 35 -4.59 -21.08 -4.34
C ASP A 35 -4.05 -20.49 -3.04
N VAL A 36 -2.75 -20.27 -2.94
CA VAL A 36 -2.15 -19.56 -1.81
C VAL A 36 -2.76 -18.16 -1.68
N ILE A 37 -2.92 -17.42 -2.77
CA ILE A 37 -3.54 -16.08 -2.74
C ILE A 37 -4.98 -16.17 -2.24
N PHE A 38 -5.79 -17.12 -2.72
CA PHE A 38 -7.18 -17.29 -2.29
C PHE A 38 -7.28 -17.55 -0.78
N TYR A 39 -6.60 -18.58 -0.28
CA TYR A 39 -6.71 -18.96 1.13
C TYR A 39 -6.07 -17.92 2.06
N ALA A 40 -4.95 -17.32 1.67
CA ALA A 40 -4.32 -16.24 2.43
C ALA A 40 -5.23 -15.01 2.52
N SER A 41 -5.88 -14.64 1.42
CA SER A 41 -6.82 -13.50 1.38
C SER A 41 -8.06 -13.79 2.23
N ALA A 42 -8.64 -14.98 2.14
CA ALA A 42 -9.78 -15.37 2.96
C ALA A 42 -9.43 -15.34 4.47
N ALA A 43 -8.26 -15.84 4.85
CA ALA A 43 -7.78 -15.80 6.24
C ALA A 43 -7.58 -14.37 6.74
N CYS A 44 -6.95 -13.48 5.94
CA CYS A 44 -6.80 -12.08 6.29
C CYS A 44 -8.14 -11.36 6.41
N MET A 45 -9.06 -11.57 5.48
CA MET A 45 -10.40 -10.96 5.50
C MET A 45 -11.20 -11.43 6.72
N ALA A 46 -11.12 -12.72 7.08
CA ALA A 46 -11.76 -13.25 8.29
C ALA A 46 -11.22 -12.56 9.55
N ASP A 47 -9.90 -12.36 9.62
CA ASP A 47 -9.27 -11.68 10.76
C ASP A 47 -9.66 -10.20 10.81
N LEU A 48 -9.66 -9.49 9.68
CA LEU A 48 -10.13 -8.11 9.55
C LEU A 48 -11.59 -7.96 10.00
N ILE A 49 -12.49 -8.83 9.56
CA ILE A 49 -13.92 -8.82 9.94
C ILE A 49 -14.07 -9.02 11.45
N LYS A 50 -13.35 -9.96 12.05
CA LYS A 50 -13.37 -10.21 13.50
C LYS A 50 -12.95 -8.99 14.32
N HIS A 51 -12.13 -8.12 13.74
CA HIS A 51 -11.64 -6.90 14.39
C HIS A 51 -12.32 -5.62 13.88
N GLY A 52 -13.54 -5.74 13.34
CA GLY A 52 -14.43 -4.63 13.02
C GLY A 52 -14.20 -3.96 11.67
N CYS A 53 -13.31 -4.48 10.84
CA CYS A 53 -13.08 -3.94 9.51
C CYS A 53 -14.22 -4.35 8.57
N THR A 54 -14.81 -3.40 7.86
CA THR A 54 -15.92 -3.64 6.92
C THR A 54 -15.55 -3.41 5.46
N CYS A 55 -14.37 -2.85 5.22
CA CYS A 55 -13.82 -2.61 3.89
C CYS A 55 -12.30 -2.61 3.98
N SER A 56 -11.62 -3.19 3.01
CA SER A 56 -10.16 -3.14 2.93
C SER A 56 -9.69 -2.94 1.50
N VAL A 57 -8.53 -2.30 1.37
CA VAL A 57 -7.72 -2.32 0.15
C VAL A 57 -6.61 -3.36 0.33
N ASP A 58 -6.29 -4.14 -0.68
CA ASP A 58 -5.06 -4.94 -0.71
C ASP A 58 -4.27 -4.68 -1.99
N HIS A 59 -2.98 -4.40 -1.82
CA HIS A 59 -2.05 -4.16 -2.91
C HIS A 59 -1.44 -5.49 -3.37
N GLN A 60 -2.01 -6.07 -4.43
CA GLN A 60 -1.52 -7.31 -5.02
C GLN A 60 -0.49 -7.00 -6.11
N TYR A 61 0.77 -7.21 -5.80
CA TYR A 61 1.92 -6.98 -6.69
C TYR A 61 2.77 -8.24 -6.94
N CYS A 62 2.36 -9.39 -6.41
CA CYS A 62 3.04 -10.65 -6.59
C CYS A 62 2.47 -11.37 -7.82
N TYR A 63 3.03 -11.06 -8.99
CA TYR A 63 2.72 -11.73 -10.24
C TYR A 63 3.95 -12.50 -10.71
N THR A 64 3.84 -13.80 -10.77
CA THR A 64 4.90 -14.76 -11.11
C THR A 64 4.38 -15.76 -12.12
N PRO A 65 5.22 -16.59 -12.74
CA PRO A 65 4.74 -17.68 -13.56
C PRO A 65 3.77 -18.64 -12.85
N ALA A 66 3.91 -18.82 -11.51
CA ALA A 66 3.02 -19.65 -10.71
C ALA A 66 1.66 -18.96 -10.44
N THR A 67 1.66 -17.66 -10.20
CA THR A 67 0.44 -16.86 -9.99
C THR A 67 -0.30 -16.63 -11.31
N GLY A 68 0.40 -16.48 -12.41
CA GLY A 68 -0.17 -16.03 -13.68
C GLY A 68 -0.90 -14.69 -13.51
N LYS A 69 -1.97 -14.48 -14.27
CA LYS A 69 -2.83 -13.28 -14.16
C LYS A 69 -3.92 -13.40 -13.08
N GLN A 70 -3.94 -14.46 -12.27
CA GLN A 70 -5.06 -14.74 -11.35
C GLN A 70 -5.00 -14.03 -10.00
N GLY A 71 -3.96 -13.25 -9.71
CA GLY A 71 -3.74 -12.65 -8.39
C GLY A 71 -4.99 -11.94 -7.84
N VAL A 72 -5.49 -10.94 -8.56
CA VAL A 72 -6.71 -10.20 -8.14
C VAL A 72 -7.97 -11.05 -8.27
N ASP A 73 -8.10 -11.91 -9.28
CA ASP A 73 -9.27 -12.77 -9.43
C ASP A 73 -9.48 -13.66 -8.19
N ARG A 74 -8.41 -14.25 -7.67
CA ARG A 74 -8.43 -15.09 -6.46
C ARG A 74 -8.76 -14.28 -5.21
N GLN A 75 -8.33 -13.03 -5.12
CA GLN A 75 -8.71 -12.13 -4.03
C GLN A 75 -10.20 -11.74 -4.11
N MET A 76 -10.71 -11.43 -5.29
CA MET A 76 -12.14 -11.15 -5.51
C MET A 76 -13.03 -12.33 -5.19
N GLU A 77 -12.58 -13.55 -5.51
CA GLU A 77 -13.28 -14.79 -5.13
C GLU A 77 -13.32 -14.95 -3.60
N ALA A 78 -12.22 -14.75 -2.90
CA ALA A 78 -12.15 -14.77 -1.45
C ALA A 78 -13.06 -13.71 -0.82
N ALA A 79 -13.05 -12.48 -1.33
CA ALA A 79 -13.89 -11.39 -0.86
C ALA A 79 -15.38 -11.71 -1.03
N ARG A 80 -15.77 -12.30 -2.17
CA ARG A 80 -17.14 -12.75 -2.43
C ARG A 80 -17.57 -13.84 -1.44
N LEU A 81 -16.69 -14.82 -1.18
CA LEU A 81 -16.95 -15.90 -0.22
C LEU A 81 -17.15 -15.35 1.20
N MET A 82 -16.33 -14.40 1.59
CA MET A 82 -16.36 -13.78 2.94
C MET A 82 -17.46 -12.72 3.09
N GLY A 83 -18.17 -12.33 2.01
CA GLY A 83 -19.11 -11.21 2.04
C GLY A 83 -18.44 -9.89 2.42
N PHE A 84 -17.17 -9.70 2.07
CA PHE A 84 -16.34 -8.57 2.49
C PHE A 84 -16.22 -7.53 1.38
N ARG A 85 -16.40 -6.25 1.74
CA ARG A 85 -16.20 -5.14 0.78
C ARG A 85 -14.72 -4.98 0.51
N PHE A 86 -14.34 -5.09 -0.77
CA PHE A 86 -12.94 -5.20 -1.15
C PHE A 86 -12.58 -4.26 -2.31
N VAL A 87 -11.47 -3.57 -2.14
CA VAL A 87 -10.83 -2.76 -3.18
C VAL A 87 -9.52 -3.45 -3.55
N ALA A 88 -9.45 -4.04 -4.72
CA ALA A 88 -8.22 -4.65 -5.20
C ALA A 88 -7.34 -3.60 -5.87
N ALA A 89 -6.19 -3.34 -5.29
CA ALA A 89 -5.16 -2.53 -5.91
C ALA A 89 -4.26 -3.45 -6.76
N ARG A 90 -4.44 -3.40 -8.09
CA ARG A 90 -3.61 -4.15 -9.05
C ARG A 90 -2.21 -3.54 -9.06
N GLY A 91 -1.30 -4.19 -8.37
CA GLY A 91 0.11 -3.82 -8.30
C GLY A 91 0.93 -4.39 -9.44
N THR A 92 2.11 -3.83 -9.68
CA THR A 92 3.07 -4.32 -10.66
C THR A 92 4.49 -3.98 -10.29
N ASN A 93 5.43 -4.77 -10.81
CA ASN A 93 6.85 -4.47 -10.86
C ASN A 93 7.31 -4.62 -12.32
N THR A 94 7.90 -3.57 -12.87
CA THR A 94 8.33 -3.56 -14.29
C THR A 94 9.82 -3.29 -14.47
N LEU A 95 10.54 -3.15 -13.34
CA LEU A 95 11.97 -2.93 -13.33
C LEU A 95 12.68 -4.14 -12.73
N PRO A 96 13.31 -5.01 -13.53
CA PRO A 96 13.97 -6.20 -13.02
C PRO A 96 15.26 -5.89 -12.27
N ARG A 97 15.74 -6.86 -11.47
CA ARG A 97 16.93 -6.72 -10.61
C ARG A 97 18.18 -6.29 -11.38
N TRP A 98 18.40 -6.83 -12.58
CA TRP A 98 19.55 -6.47 -13.40
C TRP A 98 19.53 -5.02 -13.92
N LYS A 99 18.38 -4.33 -13.83
CA LYS A 99 18.22 -2.89 -14.10
C LYS A 99 18.27 -2.03 -12.82
N GLY A 100 18.63 -2.61 -11.68
CA GLY A 100 18.86 -1.88 -10.43
C GLY A 100 17.67 -1.82 -9.46
N SER A 101 16.66 -2.66 -9.64
CA SER A 101 15.60 -2.86 -8.64
C SER A 101 15.99 -3.93 -7.62
N THR A 102 15.16 -4.10 -6.58
CA THR A 102 15.30 -5.20 -5.61
C THR A 102 14.43 -6.41 -5.95
N ILE A 103 13.59 -6.29 -6.97
CA ILE A 103 12.58 -7.29 -7.32
C ILE A 103 13.21 -8.45 -8.10
N PRO A 104 12.91 -9.72 -7.74
CA PRO A 104 13.25 -10.88 -8.57
C PRO A 104 12.66 -10.75 -9.98
N ASP A 105 13.42 -11.18 -10.98
CA ASP A 105 12.99 -11.07 -12.38
C ASP A 105 11.69 -11.84 -12.64
N GLU A 106 11.45 -12.93 -11.92
CA GLU A 106 10.22 -13.74 -11.97
C GLU A 106 8.96 -12.99 -11.48
N MET A 107 9.13 -11.88 -10.74
CA MET A 107 8.03 -11.02 -10.28
C MET A 107 7.86 -9.79 -11.15
N CYS A 108 8.60 -9.68 -12.24
CA CYS A 108 8.49 -8.56 -13.17
C CYS A 108 7.62 -8.92 -14.37
N GLU A 109 6.82 -7.97 -14.79
CA GLU A 109 6.03 -8.01 -16.01
C GLU A 109 6.32 -6.77 -16.87
N THR A 110 5.89 -6.75 -18.10
CA THR A 110 5.99 -5.56 -18.94
C THR A 110 4.86 -4.57 -18.61
N THR A 111 5.07 -3.28 -18.90
CA THR A 111 4.02 -2.26 -18.78
C THR A 111 2.76 -2.65 -19.57
N ALA A 112 2.92 -3.23 -20.75
CA ALA A 112 1.79 -3.67 -21.60
C ALA A 112 0.99 -4.80 -20.93
N GLU A 113 1.65 -5.84 -20.41
CA GLU A 113 0.99 -6.95 -19.71
C GLU A 113 0.21 -6.46 -18.48
N TYR A 114 0.79 -5.52 -17.72
CA TYR A 114 0.14 -4.88 -16.58
C TYR A 114 -1.11 -4.12 -17.00
N LEU A 115 -1.02 -3.27 -18.02
CA LEU A 115 -2.15 -2.45 -18.48
C LEU A 115 -3.28 -3.29 -19.08
N ASP A 116 -2.95 -4.31 -19.86
CA ASP A 116 -3.92 -5.26 -20.39
C ASP A 116 -4.70 -5.95 -19.28
N ASP A 117 -4.01 -6.37 -18.21
CA ASP A 117 -4.66 -6.99 -17.06
C ASP A 117 -5.47 -5.98 -16.25
N CYS A 118 -5.01 -4.74 -16.10
CA CYS A 118 -5.79 -3.66 -15.48
C CYS A 118 -7.11 -3.43 -16.23
N GLN A 119 -7.09 -3.33 -17.55
CA GLN A 119 -8.30 -3.15 -18.36
C GLN A 119 -9.26 -4.34 -18.21
N ARG A 120 -8.74 -5.57 -18.23
CA ARG A 120 -9.52 -6.79 -17.99
C ARG A 120 -10.21 -6.75 -16.62
N LEU A 121 -9.46 -6.42 -15.56
CA LEU A 121 -9.97 -6.37 -14.19
C LEU A 121 -11.00 -5.25 -14.00
N LEU A 122 -10.77 -4.09 -14.60
CA LEU A 122 -11.76 -3.00 -14.60
C LEU A 122 -13.06 -3.45 -15.23
N ALA A 123 -13.02 -4.10 -16.39
CA ALA A 123 -14.21 -4.60 -17.08
C ALA A 123 -14.96 -5.70 -16.29
N LEU A 124 -14.24 -6.55 -15.55
CA LEU A 124 -14.84 -7.69 -14.85
C LEU A 124 -15.36 -7.33 -13.45
N TYR A 125 -14.67 -6.45 -12.73
CA TYR A 125 -14.90 -6.30 -11.28
C TYR A 125 -15.19 -4.88 -10.83
N HIS A 126 -14.76 -3.85 -11.58
CA HIS A 126 -14.93 -2.49 -11.09
C HIS A 126 -16.41 -2.08 -11.09
N ASP A 127 -16.91 -1.70 -9.93
CA ASP A 127 -18.25 -1.19 -9.73
C ASP A 127 -18.12 0.23 -9.14
N PRO A 128 -18.41 1.29 -9.91
CA PRO A 128 -18.23 2.67 -9.48
C PRO A 128 -19.29 3.16 -8.48
N GLU A 129 -20.34 2.37 -8.25
CA GLU A 129 -21.44 2.79 -7.38
C GLU A 129 -20.94 3.01 -5.93
N PRO A 130 -21.43 4.03 -5.25
CA PRO A 130 -21.14 4.26 -3.84
C PRO A 130 -21.42 3.01 -3.00
N PHE A 131 -20.48 2.64 -2.12
CA PHE A 131 -20.59 1.47 -1.25
C PHE A 131 -20.64 0.11 -1.96
N SER A 132 -20.27 0.05 -3.24
CA SER A 132 -20.14 -1.20 -3.98
C SER A 132 -19.27 -2.23 -3.22
N MET A 133 -19.50 -3.51 -3.44
CA MET A 133 -18.73 -4.57 -2.76
C MET A 133 -17.34 -4.76 -3.36
N ARG A 134 -17.07 -4.20 -4.54
CA ARG A 134 -15.83 -4.43 -5.27
C ARG A 134 -15.43 -3.21 -6.09
N GLN A 135 -14.16 -2.85 -5.99
CA GLN A 135 -13.54 -1.81 -6.82
C GLN A 135 -12.14 -2.24 -7.22
N ILE A 136 -11.66 -1.68 -8.32
CA ILE A 136 -10.29 -1.84 -8.80
C ILE A 136 -9.58 -0.49 -8.70
N VAL A 137 -8.34 -0.53 -8.27
CA VAL A 137 -7.40 0.59 -8.19
C VAL A 137 -6.13 0.19 -8.93
N LEU A 138 -5.48 1.10 -9.63
CA LEU A 138 -4.23 0.84 -10.33
C LEU A 138 -3.05 1.26 -9.43
N ALA A 139 -2.09 0.36 -9.26
CA ALA A 139 -1.10 0.53 -8.19
C ALA A 139 0.32 0.06 -8.60
N PRO A 140 1.07 0.82 -9.42
CA PRO A 140 2.50 0.52 -9.61
C PRO A 140 3.20 0.49 -8.24
N CYS A 141 4.07 -0.51 -8.00
CA CYS A 141 4.52 -0.85 -6.64
C CYS A 141 5.32 0.28 -5.97
N GLN A 142 6.42 0.66 -6.54
CA GLN A 142 7.26 1.78 -6.08
C GLN A 142 8.07 2.36 -7.25
N PRO A 143 8.49 3.64 -7.20
CA PRO A 143 9.31 4.24 -8.26
C PRO A 143 10.65 3.53 -8.50
N ILE A 144 11.20 2.86 -7.49
CA ILE A 144 12.44 2.07 -7.63
C ILE A 144 12.23 0.70 -8.27
N ASN A 145 10.99 0.21 -8.33
CA ASN A 145 10.61 -1.12 -8.79
C ASN A 145 9.84 -1.10 -10.12
N CYS A 146 9.46 0.08 -10.58
CA CYS A 146 8.76 0.28 -11.83
C CYS A 146 9.49 1.27 -12.73
N THR A 147 9.26 1.16 -14.03
CA THR A 147 9.73 2.16 -15.00
C THR A 147 8.86 3.42 -14.91
N GLU A 148 9.41 4.56 -15.31
CA GLU A 148 8.65 5.82 -15.39
C GLU A 148 7.45 5.69 -16.33
N ASP A 149 7.64 5.00 -17.46
CA ASP A 149 6.59 4.71 -18.44
C ASP A 149 5.40 3.98 -17.80
N THR A 150 5.64 3.02 -16.89
CA THR A 150 4.57 2.35 -16.14
C THR A 150 3.70 3.33 -15.35
N PHE A 151 4.31 4.29 -14.67
CA PHE A 151 3.57 5.31 -13.94
C PHE A 151 2.79 6.24 -14.88
N LEU A 152 3.40 6.70 -15.98
CA LEU A 152 2.77 7.56 -16.97
C LEU A 152 1.54 6.90 -17.61
N GLU A 153 1.67 5.66 -18.02
CA GLU A 153 0.56 4.89 -18.62
C GLU A 153 -0.51 4.55 -17.57
N THR A 154 -0.12 4.28 -16.32
CA THR A 154 -1.07 4.10 -15.20
C THR A 154 -1.92 5.35 -15.01
N ILE A 155 -1.30 6.54 -14.98
CA ILE A 155 -2.03 7.82 -14.86
C ILE A 155 -3.06 7.98 -15.99
N ARG A 156 -2.64 7.70 -17.24
CA ARG A 156 -3.52 7.82 -18.40
C ARG A 156 -4.72 6.88 -18.30
N LEU A 157 -4.47 5.60 -18.01
CA LEU A 157 -5.52 4.59 -17.92
C LEU A 157 -6.45 4.88 -16.74
N ALA A 158 -5.92 5.11 -15.55
CA ALA A 158 -6.72 5.35 -14.35
C ALA A 158 -7.65 6.56 -14.50
N ARG A 159 -7.13 7.68 -15.00
CA ARG A 159 -7.92 8.89 -15.20
C ARG A 159 -8.95 8.74 -16.31
N SER A 160 -8.63 8.01 -17.39
CA SER A 160 -9.62 7.71 -18.43
C SER A 160 -10.75 6.79 -17.94
N ALA A 161 -10.46 5.91 -17.00
CA ALA A 161 -11.42 4.99 -16.39
C ALA A 161 -12.12 5.58 -15.15
N GLY A 162 -11.70 6.74 -14.64
CA GLY A 162 -12.26 7.36 -13.44
C GLY A 162 -11.97 6.59 -12.16
N VAL A 163 -10.82 5.92 -12.07
CA VAL A 163 -10.44 5.11 -10.91
C VAL A 163 -9.24 5.68 -10.17
N HIS A 164 -9.12 5.35 -8.89
CA HIS A 164 -8.02 5.79 -8.05
C HIS A 164 -6.71 5.07 -8.37
N MET A 165 -5.62 5.68 -7.93
CA MET A 165 -4.26 5.13 -7.99
C MET A 165 -3.64 5.04 -6.60
N HIS A 166 -2.71 4.10 -6.46
CA HIS A 166 -1.98 3.87 -5.21
C HIS A 166 -0.53 3.49 -5.50
N THR A 167 0.37 3.84 -4.58
CA THR A 167 1.74 3.32 -4.54
C THR A 167 2.29 3.34 -3.12
N HIS A 168 3.33 2.55 -2.85
CA HIS A 168 4.16 2.70 -1.66
C HIS A 168 5.15 3.83 -1.90
N LEU A 169 5.27 4.75 -0.96
CA LEU A 169 6.15 5.91 -1.12
C LEU A 169 6.68 6.44 0.22
N CYS A 170 7.89 6.97 0.21
CA CYS A 170 8.57 7.49 1.40
C CYS A 170 8.66 6.44 2.51
N GLU A 171 9.03 5.21 2.15
CA GLU A 171 9.13 4.06 3.05
C GLU A 171 10.58 3.62 3.32
N GLY A 172 11.56 4.21 2.65
CA GLY A 172 12.98 3.86 2.73
C GLY A 172 13.70 4.00 1.39
N GLU A 173 12.96 4.28 0.32
CA GLU A 173 13.48 4.36 -1.04
C GLU A 173 14.09 5.73 -1.39
N ASN A 174 13.87 6.79 -0.60
CA ASN A 174 14.28 8.16 -0.94
C ASN A 174 15.77 8.30 -1.26
N SER A 175 16.64 7.60 -0.52
CA SER A 175 18.08 7.61 -0.80
C SER A 175 18.41 7.02 -2.18
N SER A 176 17.67 6.01 -2.59
CA SER A 176 17.80 5.39 -3.93
C SER A 176 17.23 6.30 -5.03
N MET A 177 16.13 6.99 -4.75
CA MET A 177 15.55 7.97 -5.65
C MET A 177 16.50 9.15 -5.92
N VAL A 178 17.12 9.69 -4.86
CA VAL A 178 18.11 10.76 -5.02
C VAL A 178 19.32 10.29 -5.83
N ARG A 179 19.82 9.07 -5.59
CA ARG A 179 20.95 8.53 -6.38
C ARG A 179 20.58 8.33 -7.85
N ARG A 180 19.36 7.88 -8.14
CA ARG A 180 18.92 7.51 -9.50
C ARG A 180 18.39 8.70 -10.30
N PHE A 181 17.59 9.56 -9.67
CA PHE A 181 16.85 10.62 -10.34
C PHE A 181 17.24 12.05 -9.88
N GLY A 182 18.15 12.17 -8.91
CA GLY A 182 18.59 13.45 -8.35
C GLY A 182 17.54 14.14 -7.47
N VAL A 183 16.43 13.48 -7.14
CA VAL A 183 15.33 14.02 -6.33
C VAL A 183 14.71 12.96 -5.43
N ARG A 184 14.01 13.43 -4.38
CA ARG A 184 13.22 12.58 -3.50
C ARG A 184 11.94 12.08 -4.19
N SER A 185 11.33 11.06 -3.63
CA SER A 185 10.17 10.34 -4.20
C SER A 185 8.99 11.25 -4.51
N LEU A 186 8.59 12.15 -3.61
CA LEU A 186 7.46 13.05 -3.81
C LEU A 186 7.73 14.08 -4.92
N GLU A 187 8.94 14.65 -4.98
CA GLU A 187 9.30 15.54 -6.07
C GLU A 187 9.35 14.81 -7.43
N TRP A 188 9.79 13.56 -7.44
CA TRP A 188 9.72 12.73 -8.65
C TRP A 188 8.27 12.52 -9.09
N CYS A 189 7.36 12.16 -8.18
CA CYS A 189 5.94 12.02 -8.47
C CYS A 189 5.36 13.31 -9.06
N ARG A 190 5.72 14.48 -8.50
CA ARG A 190 5.31 15.77 -9.03
C ARG A 190 5.77 15.99 -10.48
N ARG A 191 7.02 15.65 -10.77
CA ARG A 191 7.61 15.82 -12.12
C ARG A 191 6.90 15.00 -13.19
N ILE A 192 6.49 13.78 -12.86
CA ILE A 192 5.81 12.90 -13.82
C ILE A 192 4.29 13.05 -13.81
N GLY A 193 3.73 13.92 -12.94
CA GLY A 193 2.29 14.14 -12.84
C GLY A 193 1.53 13.08 -12.04
N PHE A 194 2.23 12.23 -11.26
CA PHE A 194 1.62 11.29 -10.31
C PHE A 194 1.25 12.04 -9.03
N VAL A 195 0.35 13.01 -9.17
CA VAL A 195 -0.20 13.86 -8.10
C VAL A 195 -1.67 14.12 -8.37
N GLY A 196 -2.49 14.19 -7.30
CA GLY A 196 -3.92 14.45 -7.42
C GLY A 196 -4.72 13.81 -6.29
N SER A 197 -5.98 14.22 -6.13
CA SER A 197 -6.92 13.66 -5.14
C SER A 197 -7.37 12.23 -5.46
N ASP A 198 -7.05 11.75 -6.64
CA ASP A 198 -7.24 10.38 -7.10
C ASP A 198 -6.10 9.44 -6.69
N ILE A 199 -5.15 9.93 -5.87
CA ILE A 199 -3.93 9.20 -5.46
C ILE A 199 -3.79 9.18 -3.95
N TRP A 200 -3.50 8.01 -3.39
CA TRP A 200 -3.00 7.90 -2.02
C TRP A 200 -1.73 7.05 -1.95
N LEU A 201 -0.96 7.28 -0.90
CA LEU A 201 0.34 6.67 -0.66
C LEU A 201 0.28 5.77 0.57
N ALA A 202 0.91 4.60 0.54
CA ALA A 202 1.19 3.86 1.76
C ALA A 202 2.47 4.37 2.42
N HIS A 203 2.49 4.31 3.74
CA HIS A 203 3.58 4.65 4.67
C HIS A 203 3.84 6.14 4.82
N GLY A 204 4.48 6.80 3.86
CA GLY A 204 4.79 8.23 3.93
C GLY A 204 5.74 8.65 5.07
N ARG A 205 6.40 7.69 5.75
CA ARG A 205 7.14 7.92 7.00
C ARG A 205 8.38 8.80 6.84
N GLU A 206 8.99 8.79 5.66
CA GLU A 206 10.13 9.65 5.33
C GLU A 206 9.74 11.01 4.75
N THR A 207 8.45 11.37 4.74
CA THR A 207 7.99 12.67 4.24
C THR A 207 8.50 13.80 5.15
N LEU A 208 9.13 14.79 4.57
CA LEU A 208 9.67 15.95 5.28
C LEU A 208 8.62 17.05 5.41
N PRO A 209 8.68 17.91 6.46
CA PRO A 209 7.73 19.02 6.63
C PRO A 209 7.63 19.96 5.42
N GLU A 210 8.73 20.20 4.71
CA GLU A 210 8.75 20.99 3.48
C GLU A 210 8.02 20.36 2.30
N GLU A 211 7.74 19.05 2.36
CA GLU A 211 7.00 18.32 1.34
C GLU A 211 5.47 18.29 1.62
N TYR A 212 5.02 18.77 2.80
CA TYR A 212 3.60 18.74 3.18
C TYR A 212 2.73 19.59 2.25
N ALA A 213 3.24 20.73 1.79
CA ALA A 213 2.53 21.60 0.86
C ALA A 213 2.15 20.85 -0.42
N LEU A 214 3.06 20.06 -0.98
CA LEU A 214 2.80 19.26 -2.19
C LEU A 214 1.65 18.28 -2.00
N LEU A 215 1.62 17.57 -0.88
CA LEU A 215 0.55 16.61 -0.57
C LEU A 215 -0.79 17.32 -0.36
N ALA A 216 -0.79 18.40 0.44
CA ALA A 216 -2.00 19.14 0.78
C ALA A 216 -2.64 19.84 -0.44
N GLU A 217 -1.84 20.53 -1.25
CA GLU A 217 -2.30 21.24 -2.46
C GLU A 217 -2.89 20.29 -3.51
N ASN A 218 -2.40 19.06 -3.56
CA ASN A 218 -2.89 18.03 -4.47
C ASN A 218 -3.91 17.08 -3.82
N HIS A 219 -4.28 17.30 -2.56
CA HIS A 219 -5.19 16.45 -1.79
C HIS A 219 -4.77 14.96 -1.79
N MET A 220 -3.48 14.70 -1.84
CA MET A 220 -2.94 13.33 -1.80
C MET A 220 -3.02 12.77 -0.39
N GLY A 221 -3.60 11.57 -0.25
CA GLY A 221 -3.73 10.92 1.04
C GLY A 221 -2.53 10.05 1.43
N ILE A 222 -2.37 9.82 2.75
CA ILE A 222 -1.37 8.88 3.29
C ILE A 222 -2.07 7.84 4.18
N SER A 223 -1.85 6.55 3.88
CA SER A 223 -2.24 5.44 4.73
C SER A 223 -1.07 5.06 5.64
N HIS A 224 -1.18 5.42 6.93
CA HIS A 224 -0.16 5.12 7.93
C HIS A 224 -0.24 3.68 8.41
N CYS A 225 0.89 2.98 8.38
CA CYS A 225 1.05 1.60 8.82
C CYS A 225 1.98 1.55 10.05
N PRO A 226 1.44 1.61 11.29
CA PRO A 226 2.26 1.74 12.50
C PRO A 226 3.11 0.50 12.82
N ALA A 227 2.56 -0.71 12.67
CA ALA A 227 3.27 -1.94 13.04
C ALA A 227 4.57 -2.16 12.25
N PRO A 228 4.59 -2.13 10.91
CA PRO A 228 5.84 -2.25 10.15
C PRO A 228 6.82 -1.12 10.42
N THR A 229 6.32 0.09 10.71
CA THR A 229 7.18 1.21 11.15
C THR A 229 7.92 0.88 12.44
N MET A 230 7.23 0.29 13.43
CA MET A 230 7.84 -0.09 14.71
C MET A 230 8.78 -1.28 14.56
N LEU A 231 8.38 -2.32 13.82
CA LEU A 231 9.19 -3.51 13.58
C LEU A 231 10.48 -3.18 12.81
N GLY A 232 10.39 -2.26 11.84
CA GLY A 232 11.54 -1.79 11.06
C GLY A 232 12.40 -0.74 11.77
N GLY A 233 12.02 -0.27 12.97
CA GLY A 233 12.76 0.77 13.71
C GLY A 233 12.90 2.09 12.95
N SER A 234 11.88 2.46 12.19
CA SER A 234 11.91 3.59 11.24
C SER A 234 11.28 4.85 11.81
N GLU A 235 11.32 5.93 11.04
CA GLU A 235 10.71 7.20 11.38
C GLU A 235 9.20 7.06 11.58
N ILE A 236 8.68 7.70 12.62
CA ILE A 236 7.25 7.72 12.91
C ILE A 236 6.60 8.88 12.16
N LEU A 237 5.54 8.60 11.40
CA LEU A 237 4.77 9.60 10.69
C LEU A 237 4.28 10.72 11.62
N ASP A 238 4.48 11.98 11.23
CA ASP A 238 3.97 13.14 11.99
C ASP A 238 2.49 13.41 11.66
N ILE A 239 1.60 12.59 12.22
CA ILE A 239 0.14 12.74 12.01
C ILE A 239 -0.36 14.14 12.38
N PRO A 240 0.01 14.74 13.55
CA PRO A 240 -0.44 16.08 13.90
C PRO A 240 -0.01 17.14 12.90
N GLY A 241 1.24 17.14 12.47
CA GLY A 241 1.77 18.11 11.49
C GLY A 241 1.09 17.98 10.12
N MET A 242 0.94 16.76 9.63
CA MET A 242 0.28 16.50 8.35
C MET A 242 -1.20 16.88 8.36
N ARG A 243 -1.94 16.55 9.43
CA ARG A 243 -3.34 16.97 9.58
C ARG A 243 -3.49 18.49 9.64
N LYS A 244 -2.58 19.17 10.34
CA LYS A 244 -2.54 20.64 10.38
C LYS A 244 -2.30 21.24 9.00
N ALA A 245 -1.53 20.57 8.15
CA ALA A 245 -1.32 20.96 6.75
C ALA A 245 -2.51 20.62 5.83
N GLY A 246 -3.53 19.89 6.32
CA GLY A 246 -4.70 19.51 5.53
C GLY A 246 -4.51 18.23 4.70
N ILE A 247 -3.51 17.42 5.02
CA ILE A 247 -3.25 16.15 4.32
C ILE A 247 -4.23 15.09 4.82
N PRO A 248 -4.98 14.40 3.91
CA PRO A 248 -5.81 13.26 4.27
C PRO A 248 -4.98 12.10 4.83
N ILE A 249 -5.40 11.52 5.96
CA ILE A 249 -4.69 10.40 6.58
C ILE A 249 -5.66 9.28 6.91
N SER A 250 -5.24 8.05 6.61
CA SER A 250 -5.90 6.83 7.08
C SER A 250 -4.93 5.92 7.83
N LEU A 251 -5.44 4.82 8.38
CA LEU A 251 -4.64 3.77 8.99
C LEU A 251 -4.75 2.49 8.18
N GLY A 252 -3.63 1.78 8.05
CA GLY A 252 -3.53 0.48 7.41
C GLY A 252 -2.85 -0.56 8.30
N VAL A 253 -3.32 -1.80 8.23
CA VAL A 253 -2.67 -2.93 8.93
C VAL A 253 -1.36 -3.35 8.26
N ASP A 254 -1.22 -3.04 6.96
CA ASP A 254 -0.17 -3.56 6.07
C ASP A 254 -0.25 -5.09 5.88
N GLY A 255 0.73 -5.68 5.22
CA GLY A 255 0.77 -7.11 4.99
C GLY A 255 0.94 -7.93 6.28
N CYS A 256 0.33 -9.11 6.33
CA CYS A 256 0.48 -10.00 7.48
C CYS A 256 1.93 -10.43 7.75
N ALA A 257 2.81 -10.36 6.76
CA ALA A 257 4.23 -10.67 6.94
C ALA A 257 5.02 -9.52 7.59
N THR A 258 4.47 -8.30 7.60
CA THR A 258 5.09 -7.10 8.19
C THR A 258 4.41 -6.63 9.46
N ASN A 259 3.22 -7.14 9.77
CA ASN A 259 2.44 -6.78 10.97
C ASN A 259 2.21 -7.98 11.89
N ASP A 260 2.49 -9.19 11.43
CA ASP A 260 2.18 -10.45 12.11
C ASP A 260 0.68 -10.65 12.44
N GLY A 261 -0.21 -9.84 11.85
CA GLY A 261 -1.65 -9.91 12.05
C GLY A 261 -2.44 -9.05 11.07
N SER A 262 -3.77 -9.04 11.23
CA SER A 262 -4.70 -8.18 10.48
C SER A 262 -5.71 -7.51 11.43
N ASN A 263 -5.27 -7.16 12.64
CA ASN A 263 -6.10 -6.56 13.67
C ASN A 263 -6.12 -5.02 13.55
N MET A 264 -7.20 -4.48 12.99
CA MET A 264 -7.35 -3.03 12.81
C MET A 264 -7.47 -2.27 14.15
N LEU A 265 -8.05 -2.89 15.18
CA LEU A 265 -8.15 -2.25 16.50
C LEU A 265 -6.78 -2.14 17.18
N ASP A 266 -5.92 -3.14 17.00
CA ASP A 266 -4.54 -3.07 17.51
C ASP A 266 -3.72 -2.04 16.71
N THR A 267 -3.88 -1.98 15.40
CA THR A 267 -3.28 -0.95 14.53
C THR A 267 -3.65 0.46 15.00
N LEU A 268 -4.91 0.71 15.31
CA LEU A 268 -5.39 1.98 15.86
C LEU A 268 -4.72 2.27 17.21
N ARG A 269 -4.66 1.28 18.10
CA ARG A 269 -3.99 1.41 19.40
C ARG A 269 -2.52 1.74 19.26
N LEU A 270 -1.80 1.03 18.38
CA LEU A 270 -0.38 1.30 18.09
C LEU A 270 -0.17 2.73 17.57
N ALA A 271 -0.95 3.15 16.58
CA ALA A 271 -0.89 4.52 16.06
C ALA A 271 -1.10 5.56 17.16
N TYR A 272 -2.10 5.37 18.02
CA TYR A 272 -2.36 6.26 19.16
C TYR A 272 -1.18 6.32 20.14
N LEU A 273 -0.62 5.17 20.53
CA LEU A 273 0.49 5.10 21.47
C LEU A 273 1.76 5.75 20.90
N MET A 274 2.06 5.53 19.62
CA MET A 274 3.19 6.16 18.94
C MET A 274 3.05 7.69 18.95
N GLN A 275 1.91 8.22 18.56
CA GLN A 275 1.64 9.67 18.56
C GLN A 275 1.65 10.26 19.98
N THR A 276 1.11 9.55 20.97
CA THR A 276 1.18 9.96 22.37
C THR A 276 2.63 10.06 22.86
N PHE A 277 3.45 9.09 22.51
CA PHE A 277 4.87 9.11 22.87
C PHE A 277 5.60 10.29 22.23
N LEU A 278 5.37 10.56 20.93
CA LEU A 278 5.95 11.69 20.23
C LEU A 278 5.45 13.04 20.74
N SER A 279 4.16 13.18 21.03
CA SER A 279 3.53 14.44 21.41
C SER A 279 4.09 15.02 22.71
N LYS A 280 4.55 14.20 23.65
CA LYS A 280 5.26 14.68 24.84
C LYS A 280 6.52 15.49 24.50
N LYS A 281 7.08 15.29 23.33
CA LYS A 281 8.28 15.99 22.83
C LYS A 281 7.95 17.13 21.87
N ARG A 282 6.80 17.06 21.16
CA ARG A 282 6.46 17.99 20.06
C ARG A 282 5.22 18.84 20.33
N GLY A 283 4.47 18.58 21.42
CA GLY A 283 3.19 19.25 21.75
C GLY A 283 2.04 18.86 20.80
N GLY A 284 0.95 18.38 21.36
CA GLY A 284 -0.25 17.97 20.61
C GLY A 284 -0.29 16.47 20.31
N CYS A 285 -1.33 15.80 20.80
CA CYS A 285 -1.60 14.39 20.54
C CYS A 285 -3.04 14.26 20.01
N PRO A 286 -3.28 13.56 18.91
CA PRO A 286 -4.63 13.23 18.49
C PRO A 286 -5.34 12.42 19.58
N SER A 287 -6.62 12.70 19.81
CA SER A 287 -7.45 11.91 20.75
C SER A 287 -7.70 10.50 20.21
N PRO A 288 -8.07 9.53 21.05
CA PRO A 288 -8.50 8.20 20.59
C PRO A 288 -9.65 8.26 19.57
N TYR A 289 -10.56 9.23 19.72
CA TYR A 289 -11.67 9.43 18.78
C TYR A 289 -11.17 9.92 17.40
N GLU A 290 -10.18 10.79 17.37
CA GLU A 290 -9.57 11.21 16.11
C GLU A 290 -8.84 10.05 15.43
N MET A 291 -8.15 9.20 16.18
CA MET A 291 -7.55 7.97 15.64
C MET A 291 -8.60 7.01 15.08
N LEU A 292 -9.74 6.88 15.74
CA LEU A 292 -10.87 6.09 15.22
C LEU A 292 -11.38 6.66 13.90
N LYS A 293 -11.47 7.98 13.76
CA LYS A 293 -11.82 8.62 12.48
C LYS A 293 -10.83 8.30 11.37
N LEU A 294 -9.52 8.31 11.65
CA LEU A 294 -8.52 7.92 10.66
C LEU A 294 -8.69 6.47 10.19
N ALA A 295 -9.06 5.57 11.11
CA ALA A 295 -9.30 4.16 10.80
C ALA A 295 -10.63 3.89 10.09
N THR A 296 -11.55 4.83 10.05
CA THR A 296 -12.91 4.68 9.48
C THR A 296 -13.16 5.67 8.37
N VAL A 297 -13.58 6.89 8.71
CA VAL A 297 -13.90 7.96 7.75
C VAL A 297 -12.70 8.29 6.87
N GLY A 298 -11.51 8.44 7.46
CA GLY A 298 -10.30 8.75 6.70
C GLY A 298 -9.95 7.70 5.65
N GLY A 299 -10.13 6.42 5.99
CA GLY A 299 -9.97 5.32 5.02
C GLY A 299 -11.01 5.37 3.91
N ALA A 300 -12.27 5.60 4.24
CA ALA A 300 -13.36 5.66 3.28
C ALA A 300 -13.19 6.84 2.31
N GLU A 301 -12.95 8.04 2.81
CA GLU A 301 -12.73 9.24 2.00
C GLU A 301 -11.53 9.07 1.04
N MET A 302 -10.45 8.45 1.51
CA MET A 302 -9.22 8.23 0.72
C MET A 302 -9.45 7.35 -0.51
N ILE A 303 -10.38 6.41 -0.44
CA ILE A 303 -10.75 5.52 -1.55
C ILE A 303 -12.03 5.95 -2.28
N GLY A 304 -12.50 7.19 -2.06
CA GLY A 304 -13.67 7.76 -2.74
C GLY A 304 -15.01 7.19 -2.26
N ARG A 305 -15.15 6.87 -0.97
CA ARG A 305 -16.36 6.27 -0.37
C ARG A 305 -16.96 7.13 0.74
#